data_5d2699f1e7cdde7538f75bfc53f580b0
#
_entry.id   5d2699f1e7cdde7538f75bfc53f580b0
#
_cell.length_a   1.000
_cell.length_b   1.000
_cell.length_c   1.000
_cell.angle_alpha   90.00
_cell.angle_beta   90.00
_cell.angle_gamma   90.00
#
_symmetry.space_group_name_H-M   'P 1'
#
loop_
_entity.id
_entity.type
_entity.pdbx_description
1 polymer ?
#
loop_
_entity_poly.entity_id
_entity_poly.type
_entity_poly.pdbx_seq_one_letter_code
_entity_poly.pdbx_strand_id
1 'polypeptide(L)'
;MITVLSIILFLLLLTVGKERGVKTFFTFYLSLLLIIIYIVFMSIGMNAIIIALIICILSTITCLFILNGYNKKTKSAFISVMIVLLLIFGLIYIIGKRANIGGFSMESLESIGAFSYDINYDMVNVIIGMYLVCIIGTVIDTSISISSAMNEVLENTHKINDKELFTSGMNVGRDILSTTINTLFFALISTFIGFFMWHKGSTLGYILNYKVFVEDLIQLLISFIGSILIIPITSYISSKLLLHKSILSKSN
;
A
#
# COMPACT_ATOMS: atom_id res chain seq x y z
N MET A 1 15.84 22.66 4.75
CA MET A 1 15.97 21.74 3.59
C MET A 1 14.63 21.11 3.20
N ILE A 2 13.92 20.47 4.13
CA ILE A 2 12.62 19.81 3.83
C ILE A 2 11.59 20.80 3.24
N THR A 3 11.47 22.02 3.78
CA THR A 3 10.57 23.06 3.27
C THR A 3 10.88 23.49 1.84
N VAL A 4 12.19 23.63 1.52
CA VAL A 4 12.62 23.99 0.15
C VAL A 4 12.27 22.88 -0.84
N LEU A 5 12.56 21.61 -0.50
CA LEU A 5 12.20 20.45 -1.31
C LEU A 5 10.68 20.33 -1.49
N SER A 6 9.90 20.60 -0.44
CA SER A 6 8.44 20.62 -0.50
C SER A 6 7.89 21.70 -1.44
N ILE A 7 8.50 22.90 -1.43
CA ILE A 7 8.13 23.97 -2.35
C ILE A 7 8.48 23.60 -3.80
N ILE A 8 9.67 23.04 -4.02
CA ILE A 8 10.09 22.56 -5.34
C ILE A 8 9.12 21.48 -5.85
N LEU A 9 8.79 20.50 -4.99
CA LEU A 9 7.81 19.46 -5.32
C LEU A 9 6.44 20.05 -5.69
N PHE A 10 5.96 21.03 -4.91
CA PHE A 10 4.69 21.69 -5.19
C PHE A 10 4.70 22.41 -6.55
N LEU A 11 5.76 23.17 -6.84
CA LEU A 11 5.92 23.85 -8.11
C LEU A 11 5.96 22.88 -9.30
N LEU A 12 6.70 21.78 -9.17
CA LEU A 12 6.75 20.74 -10.21
C LEU A 12 5.40 20.06 -10.42
N LEU A 13 4.69 19.74 -9.35
CA LEU A 13 3.34 19.16 -9.44
C LEU A 13 2.34 20.14 -10.06
N LEU A 14 2.48 21.43 -9.78
CA LEU A 14 1.63 22.47 -10.35
C LEU A 14 1.90 22.67 -11.84
N THR A 15 3.16 22.66 -12.27
CA THR A 15 3.53 22.86 -13.69
C THR A 15 3.15 21.66 -14.55
N VAL A 16 3.40 20.42 -14.07
CA VAL A 16 3.15 19.20 -14.84
C VAL A 16 1.71 18.71 -14.68
N GLY A 17 1.19 18.69 -13.44
CA GLY A 17 -0.09 18.07 -13.09
C GLY A 17 -1.27 19.03 -13.10
N LYS A 18 -1.04 20.35 -13.19
CA LYS A 18 -2.08 21.39 -13.08
C LYS A 18 -3.00 21.13 -11.88
N GLU A 19 -4.32 21.10 -12.09
CA GLU A 19 -5.31 20.84 -11.02
C GLU A 19 -5.13 19.46 -10.35
N ARG A 20 -4.74 18.44 -11.11
CA ARG A 20 -4.46 17.10 -10.53
C ARG A 20 -3.21 17.13 -9.66
N GLY A 21 -2.19 17.89 -10.05
CA GLY A 21 -0.96 18.05 -9.27
C GLY A 21 -1.23 18.68 -7.91
N VAL A 22 -2.08 19.70 -7.84
CA VAL A 22 -2.49 20.32 -6.56
C VAL A 22 -3.20 19.29 -5.67
N LYS A 23 -4.16 18.53 -6.22
CA LYS A 23 -4.85 17.46 -5.47
C LYS A 23 -3.88 16.40 -4.95
N THR A 24 -2.90 16.00 -5.77
CA THR A 24 -1.86 15.03 -5.38
C THR A 24 -1.04 15.56 -4.20
N PHE A 25 -0.64 16.81 -4.23
CA PHE A 25 0.11 17.44 -3.14
C PHE A 25 -0.69 17.43 -1.83
N PHE A 26 -1.95 17.85 -1.87
CA PHE A 26 -2.82 17.80 -0.68
C PHE A 26 -3.05 16.38 -0.17
N THR A 27 -3.27 15.42 -1.06
CA THR A 27 -3.46 14.01 -0.67
C THR A 27 -2.20 13.43 -0.03
N PHE A 28 -1.01 13.81 -0.52
CA PHE A 28 0.26 13.40 0.09
C PHE A 28 0.37 13.89 1.54
N TYR A 29 0.12 15.18 1.79
CA TYR A 29 0.15 15.72 3.16
C TYR A 29 -0.95 15.15 4.05
N LEU A 30 -2.13 14.88 3.50
CA LEU A 30 -3.20 14.23 4.22
C LEU A 30 -2.82 12.80 4.63
N SER A 31 -2.14 12.05 3.76
CA SER A 31 -1.62 10.72 4.06
C SER A 31 -0.55 10.76 5.16
N LEU A 32 0.35 11.76 5.13
CA LEU A 32 1.31 11.98 6.22
C LEU A 32 0.60 12.26 7.54
N LEU A 33 -0.43 13.08 7.53
CA LEU A 33 -1.23 13.39 8.71
C LEU A 33 -1.92 12.14 9.27
N LEU A 34 -2.45 11.26 8.42
CA LEU A 34 -3.03 9.98 8.84
C LEU A 34 -1.99 9.09 9.53
N ILE A 35 -0.75 9.06 9.04
CA ILE A 35 0.35 8.30 9.69
C ILE A 35 0.68 8.91 11.06
N ILE A 36 0.74 10.23 11.18
CA ILE A 36 0.96 10.90 12.46
C ILE A 36 -0.16 10.56 13.45
N ILE A 37 -1.41 10.60 13.01
CA ILE A 37 -2.58 10.20 13.80
C ILE A 37 -2.45 8.74 14.27
N TYR A 38 -2.00 7.84 13.39
CA TYR A 38 -1.73 6.44 13.74
C TYR A 38 -0.74 6.34 14.91
N ILE A 39 0.39 7.05 14.81
CA ILE A 39 1.42 7.05 15.86
C ILE A 39 0.88 7.62 17.18
N VAL A 40 0.13 8.72 17.13
CA VAL A 40 -0.46 9.34 18.32
C VAL A 40 -1.46 8.40 19.00
N PHE A 41 -2.36 7.77 18.27
CA PHE A 41 -3.31 6.81 18.88
C PHE A 41 -2.61 5.57 19.43
N MET A 42 -1.52 5.14 18.78
CA MET A 42 -0.67 4.09 19.32
C MET A 42 -0.07 4.52 20.66
N SER A 43 0.45 5.74 20.78
CA SER A 43 1.06 6.23 22.02
C SER A 43 0.09 6.37 23.20
N ILE A 44 -1.22 6.49 22.92
CA ILE A 44 -2.29 6.50 23.94
C ILE A 44 -2.66 5.06 24.41
N GLY A 45 -2.07 4.02 23.80
CA GLY A 45 -2.31 2.63 24.20
C GLY A 45 -3.53 1.96 23.53
N MET A 46 -4.03 2.53 22.44
CA MET A 46 -5.11 1.90 21.67
C MET A 46 -4.62 0.67 20.91
N ASN A 47 -5.55 -0.23 20.56
CA ASN A 47 -5.20 -1.45 19.82
C ASN A 47 -4.68 -1.13 18.41
N ALA A 48 -3.39 -1.45 18.17
CA ALA A 48 -2.67 -1.15 16.94
C ALA A 48 -3.36 -1.67 15.67
N ILE A 49 -3.94 -2.87 15.73
CA ILE A 49 -4.61 -3.50 14.58
C ILE A 49 -5.86 -2.72 14.18
N ILE A 50 -6.68 -2.33 15.17
CA ILE A 50 -7.94 -1.60 14.90
C ILE A 50 -7.63 -0.26 14.26
N ILE A 51 -6.65 0.48 14.82
CA ILE A 51 -6.27 1.78 14.28
C ILE A 51 -5.69 1.62 12.88
N ALA A 52 -4.82 0.62 12.65
CA ALA A 52 -4.26 0.34 11.32
C ALA A 52 -5.36 0.09 10.28
N LEU A 53 -6.37 -0.71 10.59
CA LEU A 53 -7.51 -0.96 9.69
C LEU A 53 -8.27 0.34 9.38
N ILE A 54 -8.55 1.16 10.39
CA ILE A 54 -9.22 2.46 10.19
C ILE A 54 -8.39 3.36 9.29
N ILE A 55 -7.08 3.47 9.54
CA ILE A 55 -6.16 4.28 8.72
C ILE A 55 -6.07 3.74 7.29
N CYS A 56 -6.03 2.42 7.08
CA CYS A 56 -6.05 1.83 5.76
C CYS A 56 -7.33 2.20 4.98
N ILE A 57 -8.48 2.15 5.63
CA ILE A 57 -9.76 2.56 5.02
C ILE A 57 -9.74 4.06 4.68
N LEU A 58 -9.33 4.91 5.62
CA LEU A 58 -9.24 6.36 5.40
C LEU A 58 -8.24 6.71 4.29
N SER A 59 -7.07 6.08 4.27
CA SER A 59 -6.07 6.26 3.20
C SER A 59 -6.63 5.83 1.85
N THR A 60 -7.38 4.73 1.79
CA THR A 60 -8.02 4.28 0.55
C THR A 60 -9.05 5.30 0.06
N ILE A 61 -9.87 5.84 0.96
CA ILE A 61 -10.86 6.87 0.63
C ILE A 61 -10.15 8.14 0.11
N THR A 62 -9.13 8.62 0.80
CA THR A 62 -8.41 9.83 0.42
C THR A 62 -7.69 9.66 -0.93
N CYS A 63 -6.97 8.57 -1.13
CA CYS A 63 -6.24 8.32 -2.38
C CYS A 63 -7.16 8.09 -3.57
N LEU A 64 -8.25 7.35 -3.41
CA LEU A 64 -9.13 7.04 -4.54
C LEU A 64 -10.09 8.18 -4.86
N PHE A 65 -10.81 8.72 -3.87
CA PHE A 65 -11.90 9.67 -4.13
C PHE A 65 -11.43 11.12 -4.22
N ILE A 66 -10.44 11.55 -3.45
CA ILE A 66 -9.95 12.93 -3.53
C ILE A 66 -9.16 13.16 -4.82
N LEU A 67 -8.26 12.21 -5.20
CA LEU A 67 -7.46 12.34 -6.41
C LEU A 67 -8.27 12.15 -7.70
N ASN A 68 -9.10 11.11 -7.74
CA ASN A 68 -9.74 10.67 -8.99
C ASN A 68 -11.24 10.99 -9.05
N GLY A 69 -11.80 11.60 -7.99
CA GLY A 69 -13.22 11.89 -7.90
C GLY A 69 -14.10 10.65 -7.73
N TYR A 70 -15.38 10.84 -7.53
CA TYR A 70 -16.36 9.75 -7.34
C TYR A 70 -16.86 9.24 -8.70
N ASN A 71 -16.18 8.26 -9.26
CA ASN A 71 -16.47 7.65 -10.57
C ASN A 71 -16.62 6.13 -10.45
N LYS A 72 -17.11 5.48 -11.50
CA LYS A 72 -17.25 4.02 -11.55
C LYS A 72 -15.92 3.28 -11.34
N LYS A 73 -14.84 3.79 -11.96
CA LYS A 73 -13.49 3.24 -11.82
C LYS A 73 -12.98 3.32 -10.39
N THR A 74 -13.21 4.44 -9.70
CA THR A 74 -12.80 4.59 -8.30
C THR A 74 -13.63 3.74 -7.35
N LYS A 75 -14.92 3.55 -7.67
CA LYS A 75 -15.79 2.66 -6.90
C LYS A 75 -15.40 1.19 -7.06
N SER A 76 -15.07 0.74 -8.28
CA SER A 76 -14.60 -0.64 -8.50
C SER A 76 -13.25 -0.87 -7.83
N ALA A 77 -12.31 0.07 -7.94
CA ALA A 77 -11.03 0.02 -7.26
C ALA A 77 -11.21 -0.05 -5.74
N PHE A 78 -12.07 0.79 -5.15
CA PHE A 78 -12.33 0.81 -3.72
C PHE A 78 -12.85 -0.55 -3.20
N ILE A 79 -13.84 -1.14 -3.87
CA ILE A 79 -14.38 -2.46 -3.49
C ILE A 79 -13.31 -3.53 -3.57
N SER A 80 -12.49 -3.50 -4.62
CA SER A 80 -11.38 -4.46 -4.80
C SER A 80 -10.35 -4.35 -3.69
N VAL A 81 -9.96 -3.12 -3.34
CA VAL A 81 -9.01 -2.85 -2.25
C VAL A 81 -9.56 -3.35 -0.92
N MET A 82 -10.85 -3.12 -0.60
CA MET A 82 -11.46 -3.60 0.63
C MET A 82 -11.44 -5.12 0.75
N ILE A 83 -11.74 -5.83 -0.33
CA ILE A 83 -11.70 -7.31 -0.35
C ILE A 83 -10.28 -7.81 -0.13
N VAL A 84 -9.29 -7.25 -0.85
CA VAL A 84 -7.89 -7.66 -0.71
C VAL A 84 -7.34 -7.32 0.67
N LEU A 85 -7.71 -6.17 1.23
CA LEU A 85 -7.31 -5.78 2.59
C LEU A 85 -7.78 -6.81 3.62
N LEU A 86 -9.02 -7.32 3.51
CA LEU A 86 -9.52 -8.36 4.40
C LEU A 86 -8.77 -9.68 4.24
N LEU A 87 -8.49 -10.09 3.01
CA LEU A 87 -7.72 -11.32 2.72
C LEU A 87 -6.29 -11.24 3.28
N ILE A 88 -5.63 -10.12 3.03
CA ILE A 88 -4.25 -9.89 3.49
C ILE A 88 -4.21 -9.75 5.01
N PHE A 89 -5.19 -9.10 5.62
CA PHE A 89 -5.29 -9.02 7.08
C PHE A 89 -5.30 -10.42 7.72
N GLY A 90 -6.11 -11.34 7.18
CA GLY A 90 -6.11 -12.72 7.64
C GLY A 90 -4.75 -13.41 7.53
N LEU A 91 -4.05 -13.21 6.41
CA LEU A 91 -2.72 -13.74 6.18
C LEU A 91 -1.68 -13.16 7.14
N ILE A 92 -1.65 -11.83 7.28
CA ILE A 92 -0.72 -11.13 8.20
C ILE A 92 -0.96 -11.56 9.66
N TYR A 93 -2.23 -11.70 10.05
CA TYR A 93 -2.58 -12.11 11.41
C TYR A 93 -2.05 -13.51 11.73
N ILE A 94 -2.16 -14.46 10.79
CA ILE A 94 -1.64 -15.81 10.93
C ILE A 94 -0.10 -15.79 11.00
N ILE A 95 0.57 -15.07 10.11
CA ILE A 95 2.03 -14.95 10.08
C ILE A 95 2.51 -14.26 11.35
N GLY A 96 1.94 -13.11 11.72
CA GLY A 96 2.36 -12.34 12.87
C GLY A 96 2.32 -13.12 14.19
N LYS A 97 1.28 -13.94 14.36
CA LYS A 97 1.16 -14.79 15.56
C LYS A 97 2.07 -16.03 15.56
N ARG A 98 2.39 -16.60 14.38
CA ARG A 98 3.19 -17.82 14.27
C ARG A 98 4.69 -17.59 14.13
N ALA A 99 5.09 -16.49 13.54
CA ALA A 99 6.49 -16.23 13.20
C ALA A 99 7.33 -15.68 14.36
N ASN A 100 6.76 -15.51 15.57
CA ASN A 100 7.46 -14.93 16.74
C ASN A 100 8.20 -13.61 16.42
N ILE A 101 7.65 -12.79 15.54
CA ILE A 101 8.27 -11.55 15.04
C ILE A 101 8.24 -10.46 16.12
N GLY A 102 7.52 -10.66 17.23
CA GLY A 102 7.40 -9.69 18.31
C GLY A 102 8.73 -9.42 19.06
N GLY A 103 8.97 -8.14 19.36
CA GLY A 103 10.11 -7.66 20.15
C GLY A 103 11.05 -6.72 19.39
N PHE A 104 11.85 -6.00 20.12
CA PHE A 104 12.86 -5.08 19.57
C PHE A 104 14.15 -5.82 19.16
N SER A 105 14.89 -5.27 18.20
CA SER A 105 16.27 -5.69 17.96
C SER A 105 17.15 -5.33 19.17
N MET A 106 18.28 -6.01 19.36
CA MET A 106 19.21 -5.71 20.46
C MET A 106 19.64 -4.23 20.46
N GLU A 107 19.91 -3.65 19.29
CA GLU A 107 20.31 -2.24 19.12
C GLU A 107 19.16 -1.29 19.50
N SER A 108 17.92 -1.65 19.20
CA SER A 108 16.74 -0.88 19.61
C SER A 108 16.53 -0.97 21.12
N LEU A 109 16.81 -2.12 21.74
CA LEU A 109 16.72 -2.31 23.19
C LEU A 109 17.71 -1.44 23.95
N GLU A 110 18.93 -1.26 23.45
CA GLU A 110 19.91 -0.37 24.06
C GLU A 110 19.44 1.09 24.06
N SER A 111 18.88 1.56 22.93
CA SER A 111 18.36 2.92 22.84
C SER A 111 17.10 3.13 23.69
N ILE A 112 16.21 2.15 23.77
CA ILE A 112 14.99 2.19 24.59
C ILE A 112 15.34 2.14 26.08
N GLY A 113 16.29 1.28 26.46
CA GLY A 113 16.79 1.19 27.85
C GLY A 113 17.38 2.50 28.36
N ALA A 114 18.02 3.29 27.49
CA ALA A 114 18.53 4.61 27.84
C ALA A 114 17.43 5.63 28.18
N PHE A 115 16.20 5.45 27.68
CA PHE A 115 15.08 6.35 27.93
C PHE A 115 14.14 5.88 29.05
N SER A 116 14.38 4.73 29.67
CA SER A 116 13.57 4.16 30.77
C SER A 116 12.07 4.09 30.48
N TYR A 117 11.68 3.82 29.24
CA TYR A 117 10.27 3.67 28.87
C TYR A 117 9.74 2.30 29.30
N ASP A 118 8.75 2.30 30.16
CA ASP A 118 7.93 1.12 30.47
C ASP A 118 6.91 0.93 29.31
N ILE A 119 7.32 0.16 28.31
CA ILE A 119 6.53 -0.02 27.09
C ILE A 119 5.66 -1.26 27.25
N ASN A 120 4.43 -1.06 27.66
CA ASN A 120 3.43 -2.11 27.82
C ASN A 120 2.59 -2.27 26.53
N TYR A 121 3.25 -2.52 25.38
CA TYR A 121 2.57 -2.76 24.11
C TYR A 121 2.73 -4.21 23.65
N ASP A 122 1.66 -4.76 23.08
CA ASP A 122 1.74 -6.00 22.31
C ASP A 122 2.44 -5.74 20.98
N MET A 123 3.76 -5.99 20.94
CA MET A 123 4.61 -5.74 19.78
C MET A 123 4.16 -6.51 18.53
N VAL A 124 3.57 -7.69 18.70
CA VAL A 124 3.03 -8.47 17.59
C VAL A 124 1.90 -7.70 16.91
N ASN A 125 1.00 -7.10 17.67
CA ASN A 125 -0.10 -6.30 17.14
C ASN A 125 0.40 -5.02 16.45
N VAL A 126 1.49 -4.42 16.95
CA VAL A 126 2.14 -3.26 16.32
C VAL A 126 2.68 -3.64 14.94
N ILE A 127 3.43 -4.72 14.84
CA ILE A 127 4.02 -5.19 13.58
C ILE A 127 2.93 -5.58 12.57
N ILE A 128 1.86 -6.24 13.01
CA ILE A 128 0.70 -6.52 12.15
C ILE A 128 0.12 -5.22 11.59
N GLY A 129 -0.04 -4.20 12.42
CA GLY A 129 -0.52 -2.89 11.99
C GLY A 129 0.42 -2.20 10.99
N MET A 130 1.73 -2.24 11.23
CA MET A 130 2.74 -1.69 10.31
C MET A 130 2.69 -2.37 8.94
N TYR A 131 2.58 -3.69 8.89
CA TYR A 131 2.47 -4.43 7.64
C TYR A 131 1.22 -4.05 6.85
N LEU A 132 0.07 -3.88 7.53
CA LEU A 132 -1.17 -3.42 6.88
C LEU A 132 -1.01 -2.03 6.25
N VAL A 133 -0.44 -1.09 6.98
CA VAL A 133 -0.23 0.29 6.49
C VAL A 133 0.75 0.34 5.32
N CYS A 134 1.78 -0.51 5.32
CA CYS A 134 2.75 -0.56 4.22
C CYS A 134 2.13 -1.09 2.92
N ILE A 135 1.34 -2.17 3.01
CA ILE A 135 0.79 -2.84 1.83
C ILE A 135 -0.29 -2.03 1.15
N ILE A 136 -1.06 -1.25 1.91
CA ILE A 136 -2.23 -0.57 1.37
C ILE A 136 -1.89 0.36 0.20
N GLY A 137 -0.72 1.01 0.22
CA GLY A 137 -0.27 1.90 -0.85
C GLY A 137 -0.17 1.17 -2.20
N THR A 138 0.55 0.04 -2.24
CA THR A 138 0.74 -0.75 -3.46
C THR A 138 -0.56 -1.36 -3.99
N VAL A 139 -1.45 -1.77 -3.08
CA VAL A 139 -2.77 -2.33 -3.44
C VAL A 139 -3.67 -1.25 -4.05
N ILE A 140 -3.67 -0.02 -3.49
CA ILE A 140 -4.43 1.12 -4.04
C ILE A 140 -3.92 1.48 -5.43
N ASP A 141 -2.60 1.66 -5.60
CA ASP A 141 -2.00 2.10 -6.87
C ASP A 141 -2.25 1.07 -7.99
N THR A 142 -2.07 -0.21 -7.70
CA THR A 142 -2.35 -1.27 -8.68
C THR A 142 -3.83 -1.31 -9.05
N SER A 143 -4.72 -1.22 -8.06
CA SER A 143 -6.17 -1.28 -8.29
C SER A 143 -6.67 -0.13 -9.14
N ILE A 144 -6.27 1.11 -8.82
CA ILE A 144 -6.74 2.28 -9.59
C ILE A 144 -6.15 2.31 -11.00
N SER A 145 -4.92 1.84 -11.19
CA SER A 145 -4.28 1.76 -12.49
C SER A 145 -5.02 0.77 -13.41
N ILE A 146 -5.31 -0.44 -12.91
CA ILE A 146 -6.08 -1.45 -13.65
C ILE A 146 -7.48 -0.93 -13.96
N SER A 147 -8.21 -0.42 -12.96
CA SER A 147 -9.58 0.05 -13.14
C SER A 147 -9.66 1.25 -14.10
N SER A 148 -8.66 2.14 -14.10
CA SER A 148 -8.58 3.26 -15.02
C SER A 148 -8.31 2.81 -16.45
N ALA A 149 -7.36 1.90 -16.67
CA ALA A 149 -7.07 1.35 -17.98
C ALA A 149 -8.28 0.59 -18.55
N MET A 150 -8.95 -0.23 -17.74
CA MET A 150 -10.18 -0.93 -18.17
C MET A 150 -11.31 0.03 -18.54
N ASN A 151 -11.45 1.14 -17.83
CA ASN A 151 -12.44 2.16 -18.16
C ASN A 151 -12.11 2.85 -19.49
N GLU A 152 -10.83 3.12 -19.75
CA GLU A 152 -10.38 3.71 -21.01
C GLU A 152 -10.60 2.75 -22.21
N VAL A 153 -10.32 1.46 -22.04
CA VAL A 153 -10.62 0.43 -23.05
C VAL A 153 -12.12 0.40 -23.35
N LEU A 154 -12.97 0.47 -22.32
CA LEU A 154 -14.42 0.48 -22.49
C LEU A 154 -14.94 1.71 -23.22
N GLU A 155 -14.35 2.88 -22.98
CA GLU A 155 -14.74 4.14 -23.65
C GLU A 155 -14.33 4.16 -25.12
N ASN A 156 -13.21 3.54 -25.47
CA ASN A 156 -12.67 3.53 -26.82
C ASN A 156 -13.16 2.32 -27.67
N THR A 157 -13.81 1.32 -27.08
CA THR A 157 -14.26 0.12 -27.78
C THR A 157 -15.77 0.01 -27.78
N HIS A 158 -16.41 0.03 -28.98
CA HIS A 158 -17.88 0.07 -29.09
C HIS A 158 -18.60 -1.24 -28.69
N LYS A 159 -17.91 -2.39 -28.74
CA LYS A 159 -18.45 -3.69 -28.32
C LYS A 159 -17.35 -4.52 -27.69
N ILE A 160 -17.35 -4.61 -26.39
CA ILE A 160 -16.43 -5.46 -25.62
C ILE A 160 -17.23 -6.35 -24.68
N ASN A 161 -16.85 -7.62 -24.60
CA ASN A 161 -17.49 -8.58 -23.71
C ASN A 161 -16.83 -8.56 -22.32
N ASP A 162 -17.55 -9.07 -21.29
CA ASP A 162 -17.04 -9.21 -19.92
C ASP A 162 -15.67 -9.92 -19.87
N LYS A 163 -15.52 -11.00 -20.68
CA LYS A 163 -14.28 -11.80 -20.73
C LYS A 163 -13.11 -11.03 -21.34
N GLU A 164 -13.35 -10.29 -22.40
CA GLU A 164 -12.33 -9.48 -23.08
C GLU A 164 -11.86 -8.33 -22.18
N LEU A 165 -12.80 -7.67 -21.51
CA LEU A 165 -12.48 -6.60 -20.56
C LEU A 165 -11.71 -7.14 -19.35
N PHE A 166 -12.10 -8.31 -18.82
CA PHE A 166 -11.34 -8.99 -17.77
C PHE A 166 -9.91 -9.34 -18.22
N THR A 167 -9.75 -9.89 -19.42
CA THR A 167 -8.43 -10.24 -19.98
C THR A 167 -7.56 -8.98 -20.16
N SER A 168 -8.16 -7.88 -20.61
CA SER A 168 -7.47 -6.59 -20.71
C SER A 168 -6.96 -6.11 -19.33
N GLY A 169 -7.80 -6.18 -18.30
CA GLY A 169 -7.39 -5.85 -16.94
C GLY A 169 -6.26 -6.74 -16.42
N MET A 170 -6.32 -8.04 -16.70
CA MET A 170 -5.25 -8.99 -16.33
C MET A 170 -3.93 -8.69 -17.04
N ASN A 171 -3.96 -8.30 -18.31
CA ASN A 171 -2.74 -7.95 -19.06
C ASN A 171 -2.10 -6.68 -18.49
N VAL A 172 -2.89 -5.62 -18.31
CA VAL A 172 -2.41 -4.38 -17.67
C VAL A 172 -1.84 -4.66 -16.27
N GLY A 173 -2.51 -5.51 -15.48
CA GLY A 173 -2.04 -5.90 -14.16
C GLY A 173 -0.69 -6.62 -14.18
N ARG A 174 -0.45 -7.49 -15.16
CA ARG A 174 0.84 -8.20 -15.34
C ARG A 174 1.98 -7.22 -15.68
N ASP A 175 1.70 -6.24 -16.52
CA ASP A 175 2.70 -5.23 -16.90
C ASP A 175 3.10 -4.36 -15.69
N ILE A 176 2.11 -3.94 -14.88
CA ILE A 176 2.34 -3.15 -13.66
C ILE A 176 3.05 -3.98 -12.59
N LEU A 177 2.74 -5.28 -12.47
CA LEU A 177 3.30 -6.15 -11.43
C LEU A 177 4.83 -6.16 -11.46
N SER A 178 5.42 -6.29 -12.65
CA SER A 178 6.88 -6.33 -12.80
C SER A 178 7.56 -5.07 -12.27
N THR A 179 7.03 -3.90 -12.61
CA THR A 179 7.56 -2.62 -12.15
C THR A 179 7.35 -2.41 -10.65
N THR A 180 6.21 -2.80 -10.12
CA THR A 180 5.89 -2.71 -8.69
C THR A 180 6.82 -3.58 -7.86
N ILE A 181 7.04 -4.84 -8.24
CA ILE A 181 7.95 -5.76 -7.55
C ILE A 181 9.38 -5.19 -7.54
N ASN A 182 9.88 -4.71 -8.68
CA ASN A 182 11.21 -4.13 -8.75
C ASN A 182 11.34 -2.88 -7.87
N THR A 183 10.35 -2.00 -7.87
CA THR A 183 10.36 -0.79 -7.04
C THR A 183 10.41 -1.13 -5.55
N LEU A 184 9.60 -2.06 -5.10
CA LEU A 184 9.59 -2.51 -3.70
C LEU A 184 10.91 -3.19 -3.31
N PHE A 185 11.48 -4.00 -4.22
CA PHE A 185 12.76 -4.66 -3.98
C PHE A 185 13.91 -3.65 -3.87
N PHE A 186 14.00 -2.68 -4.77
CA PHE A 186 15.02 -1.64 -4.68
C PHE A 186 14.84 -0.73 -3.46
N ALA A 187 13.61 -0.47 -3.04
CA ALA A 187 13.32 0.26 -1.81
C ALA A 187 13.89 -0.49 -0.59
N LEU A 188 13.67 -1.81 -0.49
CA LEU A 188 14.25 -2.65 0.58
C LEU A 188 15.78 -2.59 0.56
N ILE A 189 16.41 -2.86 -0.59
CA ILE A 189 17.89 -2.85 -0.71
C ILE A 189 18.45 -1.49 -0.30
N SER A 190 17.83 -0.39 -0.76
CA SER A 190 18.24 0.97 -0.42
C SER A 190 18.26 1.23 1.08
N THR A 191 17.27 0.72 1.81
CA THR A 191 17.18 0.83 3.28
C THR A 191 18.33 0.08 3.96
N PHE A 192 18.74 -1.07 3.41
CA PHE A 192 19.76 -1.92 4.02
C PHE A 192 21.20 -1.71 3.50
N ILE A 193 21.44 -0.81 2.54
CA ILE A 193 22.81 -0.52 2.07
C ILE A 193 23.74 -0.13 3.24
N GLY A 194 23.31 0.77 4.10
CA GLY A 194 24.07 1.18 5.28
C GLY A 194 24.35 0.03 6.25
N PHE A 195 23.36 -0.81 6.49
CA PHE A 195 23.48 -2.00 7.32
C PHE A 195 24.53 -2.98 6.77
N PHE A 196 24.51 -3.29 5.48
CA PHE A 196 25.49 -4.17 4.83
C PHE A 196 26.90 -3.61 4.90
N MET A 197 27.06 -2.29 4.76
CA MET A 197 28.37 -1.64 4.88
C MET A 197 28.92 -1.73 6.32
N TRP A 198 28.06 -1.58 7.31
CA TRP A 198 28.47 -1.63 8.73
C TRP A 198 28.84 -3.04 9.18
N HIS A 199 28.17 -4.05 8.65
CA HIS A 199 28.42 -5.46 8.97
C HIS A 199 29.38 -6.13 7.97
N LYS A 200 30.30 -5.36 7.39
CA LYS A 200 31.34 -5.88 6.48
C LYS A 200 32.18 -6.94 7.18
N GLY A 201 32.16 -8.17 6.65
CA GLY A 201 32.84 -9.33 7.23
C GLY A 201 31.95 -10.29 8.01
N SER A 202 30.69 -9.97 8.23
CA SER A 202 29.72 -10.91 8.78
C SER A 202 29.36 -12.01 7.77
N THR A 203 29.03 -13.19 8.26
CA THR A 203 28.56 -14.28 7.40
C THR A 203 27.19 -13.97 6.82
N LEU A 204 26.89 -14.49 5.63
CA LEU A 204 25.54 -14.39 5.03
C LEU A 204 24.47 -14.93 5.97
N GLY A 205 24.77 -15.99 6.74
CA GLY A 205 23.85 -16.53 7.73
C GLY A 205 23.50 -15.54 8.86
N TYR A 206 24.44 -14.72 9.29
CA TYR A 206 24.18 -13.66 10.26
C TYR A 206 23.24 -12.59 9.68
N ILE A 207 23.50 -12.12 8.47
CA ILE A 207 22.71 -11.10 7.79
C ILE A 207 21.27 -11.58 7.57
N LEU A 208 21.09 -12.81 7.06
CA LEU A 208 19.77 -13.39 6.79
C LEU A 208 18.97 -13.68 8.06
N ASN A 209 19.63 -13.83 9.20
CA ASN A 209 18.95 -14.04 10.50
C ASN A 209 18.86 -12.74 11.31
N TYR A 210 19.32 -11.62 10.78
CA TYR A 210 19.18 -10.33 11.45
C TYR A 210 17.70 -9.92 11.51
N LYS A 211 17.20 -9.72 12.72
CA LYS A 211 15.76 -9.59 12.99
C LYS A 211 15.09 -8.53 12.15
N VAL A 212 15.62 -7.29 12.11
CA VAL A 212 15.05 -6.18 11.36
C VAL A 212 15.01 -6.48 9.86
N PHE A 213 16.08 -7.10 9.32
CA PHE A 213 16.12 -7.50 7.92
C PHE A 213 15.05 -8.54 7.59
N VAL A 214 14.85 -9.53 8.47
CA VAL A 214 13.83 -10.57 8.29
C VAL A 214 12.41 -9.97 8.36
N GLU A 215 12.17 -9.05 9.29
CA GLU A 215 10.88 -8.35 9.41
C GLU A 215 10.53 -7.57 8.13
N ASP A 216 11.49 -6.78 7.61
CA ASP A 216 11.28 -6.01 6.38
C ASP A 216 11.17 -6.93 5.15
N LEU A 217 11.89 -8.04 5.11
CA LEU A 217 11.77 -9.04 4.05
C LEU A 217 10.37 -9.69 4.06
N ILE A 218 9.84 -10.05 5.24
CA ILE A 218 8.48 -10.58 5.37
C ILE A 218 7.46 -9.54 4.91
N GLN A 219 7.61 -8.28 5.31
CA GLN A 219 6.77 -7.17 4.88
C GLN A 219 6.76 -7.03 3.35
N LEU A 220 7.92 -7.11 2.72
CA LEU A 220 8.07 -7.05 1.26
C LEU A 220 7.37 -8.24 0.58
N LEU A 221 7.57 -9.47 1.07
CA LEU A 221 6.93 -10.66 0.52
C LEU A 221 5.39 -10.59 0.62
N ILE A 222 4.87 -10.11 1.75
CA ILE A 222 3.42 -9.92 1.91
C ILE A 222 2.92 -8.82 0.95
N SER A 223 3.69 -7.75 0.73
CA SER A 223 3.36 -6.71 -0.25
C SER A 223 3.31 -7.26 -1.68
N PHE A 224 4.20 -8.19 -2.03
CA PHE A 224 4.15 -8.89 -3.33
C PHE A 224 2.88 -9.73 -3.46
N ILE A 225 2.54 -10.50 -2.43
CA ILE A 225 1.29 -11.29 -2.41
C ILE A 225 0.09 -10.38 -2.59
N GLY A 226 0.05 -9.23 -1.90
CA GLY A 226 -1.00 -8.23 -2.04
C GLY A 226 -1.14 -7.69 -3.45
N SER A 227 0.00 -7.33 -4.06
CA SER A 227 0.05 -6.82 -5.44
C SER A 227 -0.37 -7.88 -6.48
N ILE A 228 -0.13 -9.16 -6.22
CA ILE A 228 -0.59 -10.24 -7.09
C ILE A 228 -2.09 -10.48 -6.92
N LEU A 229 -2.59 -10.51 -5.69
CA LEU A 229 -4.00 -10.78 -5.41
C LEU A 229 -4.94 -9.67 -5.90
N ILE A 230 -4.51 -8.42 -5.87
CA ILE A 230 -5.36 -7.30 -6.29
C ILE A 230 -5.66 -7.34 -7.80
N ILE A 231 -4.78 -7.89 -8.63
CA ILE A 231 -4.91 -7.92 -10.08
C ILE A 231 -6.18 -8.66 -10.54
N PRO A 232 -6.37 -9.97 -10.22
CA PRO A 232 -7.56 -10.69 -10.65
C PRO A 232 -8.84 -10.15 -9.98
N ILE A 233 -8.77 -9.71 -8.73
CA ILE A 233 -9.92 -9.19 -8.01
C ILE A 233 -10.39 -7.87 -8.63
N THR A 234 -9.47 -6.93 -8.90
CA THR A 234 -9.83 -5.66 -9.55
C THR A 234 -10.31 -5.89 -10.97
N SER A 235 -9.65 -6.74 -11.76
CA SER A 235 -10.07 -7.05 -13.13
C SER A 235 -11.47 -7.63 -13.15
N TYR A 236 -11.81 -8.54 -12.23
CA TYR A 236 -13.14 -9.13 -12.14
C TYR A 236 -14.22 -8.14 -11.71
N ILE A 237 -13.97 -7.36 -10.64
CA ILE A 237 -14.94 -6.39 -10.12
C ILE A 237 -15.15 -5.25 -11.12
N SER A 238 -14.08 -4.77 -11.75
CA SER A 238 -14.15 -3.70 -12.75
C SER A 238 -14.90 -4.15 -14.00
N SER A 239 -14.68 -5.39 -14.50
CA SER A 239 -15.43 -5.90 -15.66
C SER A 239 -16.93 -5.91 -15.39
N LYS A 240 -17.37 -6.36 -14.21
CA LYS A 240 -18.78 -6.39 -13.83
C LYS A 240 -19.39 -5.00 -13.63
N LEU A 241 -18.71 -4.11 -12.87
CA LEU A 241 -19.27 -2.80 -12.53
C LEU A 241 -19.25 -1.80 -13.70
N LEU A 242 -18.26 -1.88 -14.57
CA LEU A 242 -18.16 -0.95 -15.70
C LEU A 242 -19.17 -1.31 -16.80
N LEU A 243 -19.35 -2.60 -17.10
CA LEU A 243 -20.27 -3.05 -18.16
C LEU A 243 -21.74 -2.98 -17.77
N HIS A 244 -22.11 -3.32 -16.54
CA HIS A 244 -23.52 -3.36 -16.13
C HIS A 244 -24.26 -2.01 -16.31
N LYS A 245 -23.56 -0.89 -16.34
CA LYS A 245 -24.15 0.44 -16.51
C LYS A 245 -24.00 1.03 -17.92
N SER A 246 -23.15 0.47 -18.79
CA SER A 246 -23.09 0.86 -20.20
C SER A 246 -24.35 0.38 -20.94
N ILE A 247 -24.94 -0.73 -20.49
CA ILE A 247 -26.19 -1.26 -21.01
C ILE A 247 -27.38 -0.37 -20.63
N LEU A 248 -27.42 0.14 -19.40
CA LEU A 248 -28.50 1.02 -18.91
C LEU A 248 -28.47 2.45 -19.50
N SER A 249 -27.29 2.95 -19.89
CA SER A 249 -27.17 4.29 -20.51
C SER A 249 -27.48 4.30 -22.01
N LYS A 250 -27.55 3.13 -22.65
CA LYS A 250 -27.94 2.99 -24.08
C LYS A 250 -29.42 2.64 -24.26
N SER A 251 -30.16 2.39 -23.20
CA SER A 251 -31.62 2.12 -23.21
C SER A 251 -32.47 3.33 -22.87
N ASN A 252 -31.87 4.49 -22.58
CA ASN A 252 -32.49 5.81 -22.47
C ASN A 252 -31.93 6.73 -23.55
#